data_7ac22c97732eb224e55a6b221d66d630
#
_entry.id   7ac22c97732eb224e55a6b221d66d630
#
_cell.length_a   1.000
_cell.length_b   1.000
_cell.length_c   1.000
_cell.angle_alpha   90.00
_cell.angle_beta   90.00
_cell.angle_gamma   90.00
#
_symmetry.space_group_name_H-M   'P 1'
#
loop_
_entity.id
_entity.type
_entity.pdbx_description
1 polymer ?
#
loop_
_entity_poly.entity_id
_entity_poly.type
_entity_poly.pdbx_seq_one_letter_code
_entity_poly.pdbx_strand_id
1 'polypeptide(L)'
;RLRDDFFAYHQSRTSLFLKNIRKKSYTEIIHLPDPQAVRDGRTVVAFSDILHGGTVYYTTGEFILHLENIVSMLKKYENIHVCLVSGETDTRYMVYAKRDVGVIVAKTSSPPIILAINEKNMTAAFWDYLTHMAGDKAYSSPNNRKIAKTLSDYIRLLKS
;
A
#
# COMPACT_ATOMS: atom_id res chain seq x y z
N ARG A 1 7.11 -0.74 -22.86
CA ARG A 1 6.42 -2.05 -23.02
C ARG A 1 6.12 -2.70 -21.64
N LEU A 2 7.11 -3.02 -20.82
CA LEU A 2 6.89 -3.59 -19.46
C LEU A 2 6.07 -2.67 -18.55
N ARG A 3 6.31 -1.37 -18.63
CA ARG A 3 5.57 -0.35 -17.86
C ARG A 3 4.11 -0.25 -18.31
N ASP A 4 3.87 -0.24 -19.62
CA ASP A 4 2.53 -0.15 -20.18
C ASP A 4 1.72 -1.41 -19.85
N ASP A 5 2.33 -2.59 -19.93
CA ASP A 5 1.74 -3.87 -19.56
C ASP A 5 1.38 -3.90 -18.06
N PHE A 6 2.24 -3.34 -17.20
CA PHE A 6 1.98 -3.21 -15.76
C PHE A 6 0.74 -2.33 -15.48
N PHE A 7 0.67 -1.15 -16.09
CA PHE A 7 -0.47 -0.25 -15.90
C PHE A 7 -1.77 -0.81 -16.49
N ALA A 8 -1.72 -1.46 -17.64
CA ALA A 8 -2.87 -2.13 -18.23
C ALA A 8 -3.41 -3.26 -17.33
N TYR A 9 -2.52 -4.07 -16.74
CA TYR A 9 -2.89 -5.10 -15.76
C TYR A 9 -3.57 -4.50 -14.53
N HIS A 10 -3.01 -3.42 -13.96
CA HIS A 10 -3.60 -2.74 -12.81
C HIS A 10 -4.96 -2.11 -13.13
N GLN A 11 -5.13 -1.50 -14.30
CA GLN A 11 -6.43 -0.97 -14.73
C GLN A 11 -7.51 -2.06 -14.81
N SER A 12 -7.18 -3.24 -15.34
CA SER A 12 -8.14 -4.35 -15.42
C SER A 12 -8.59 -4.86 -14.05
N ARG A 13 -7.77 -4.71 -13.01
CA ARG A 13 -8.05 -5.11 -11.63
C ARG A 13 -8.74 -4.05 -10.79
N THR A 14 -8.68 -2.79 -11.20
CA THR A 14 -9.25 -1.67 -10.44
C THR A 14 -10.75 -1.83 -10.24
N SER A 15 -11.49 -2.31 -11.23
CA SER A 15 -12.94 -2.53 -11.12
C SER A 15 -13.29 -3.58 -10.06
N LEU A 16 -12.51 -4.67 -9.98
CA LEU A 16 -12.70 -5.72 -8.98
C LEU A 16 -12.34 -5.21 -7.58
N PHE A 17 -11.25 -4.47 -7.45
CA PHE A 17 -10.84 -3.83 -6.21
C PHE A 17 -11.93 -2.88 -5.70
N LEU A 18 -12.41 -1.95 -6.55
CA LEU A 18 -13.48 -1.01 -6.20
C LEU A 18 -14.78 -1.71 -5.81
N LYS A 19 -15.13 -2.82 -6.45
CA LYS A 19 -16.29 -3.65 -6.07
C LYS A 19 -16.11 -4.25 -4.67
N ASN A 20 -14.90 -4.69 -4.34
CA ASN A 20 -14.60 -5.30 -3.04
C ASN A 20 -14.59 -4.28 -1.90
N ILE A 21 -13.99 -3.10 -2.08
CA ILE A 21 -13.92 -2.07 -1.03
C ILE A 21 -15.28 -1.46 -0.69
N ARG A 22 -16.28 -1.53 -1.58
CA ARG A 22 -17.66 -1.11 -1.26
C ARG A 22 -18.34 -2.03 -0.25
N LYS A 23 -17.85 -3.26 -0.10
CA LYS A 23 -18.50 -4.31 0.72
C LYS A 23 -17.67 -4.75 1.91
N LYS A 24 -16.37 -4.47 1.92
CA LYS A 24 -15.43 -4.98 2.92
C LYS A 24 -14.47 -3.88 3.34
N SER A 25 -14.11 -3.88 4.62
CA SER A 25 -13.07 -3.00 5.13
C SER A 25 -11.71 -3.39 4.54
N TYR A 26 -10.95 -2.37 4.15
CA TYR A 26 -9.58 -2.48 3.66
C TYR A 26 -8.70 -1.52 4.45
N THR A 27 -7.63 -2.03 4.99
CA THR A 27 -6.63 -1.22 5.69
C THR A 27 -5.28 -1.39 5.02
N GLU A 28 -4.64 -0.29 4.70
CA GLU A 28 -3.29 -0.24 4.17
C GLU A 28 -2.37 0.43 5.17
N ILE A 29 -1.23 -0.21 5.44
CA ILE A 29 -0.17 0.36 6.28
C ILE A 29 0.91 0.84 5.33
N ILE A 30 1.17 2.12 5.31
CA ILE A 30 2.15 2.73 4.41
C ILE A 30 3.19 3.53 5.19
N HIS A 31 4.40 3.49 4.67
CA HIS A 31 5.50 4.33 5.08
C HIS A 31 5.71 5.41 4.01
N LEU A 32 5.76 6.67 4.43
CA LEU A 32 6.10 7.74 3.51
C LEU A 32 7.62 7.81 3.37
N PRO A 33 8.17 7.68 2.16
CA PRO A 33 9.61 7.81 1.94
C PRO A 33 10.08 9.22 2.25
N ASP A 34 11.39 9.38 2.41
CA ASP A 34 11.98 10.71 2.47
C ASP A 34 11.65 11.51 1.21
N PRO A 35 11.21 12.78 1.32
CA PRO A 35 10.87 13.61 0.16
C PRO A 35 12.01 13.73 -0.86
N GLN A 36 13.26 13.75 -0.40
CA GLN A 36 14.42 13.79 -1.28
C GLN A 36 14.57 12.47 -2.07
N ALA A 37 14.32 11.33 -1.43
CA ALA A 37 14.32 10.04 -2.12
C ALA A 37 13.28 9.97 -3.25
N VAL A 38 12.12 10.61 -3.05
CA VAL A 38 11.09 10.71 -4.10
C VAL A 38 11.57 11.59 -5.26
N ARG A 39 12.15 12.76 -4.96
CA ARG A 39 12.68 13.68 -5.98
C ARG A 39 13.81 13.06 -6.79
N ASP A 40 14.63 12.25 -6.14
CA ASP A 40 15.76 11.54 -6.78
C ASP A 40 15.31 10.30 -7.58
N GLY A 41 14.00 10.00 -7.64
CA GLY A 41 13.48 8.83 -8.33
C GLY A 41 13.89 7.49 -7.69
N ARG A 42 14.14 7.48 -6.38
CA ARG A 42 14.56 6.27 -5.63
C ARG A 42 13.41 5.53 -4.94
N THR A 43 12.18 5.97 -5.17
CA THR A 43 10.98 5.33 -4.61
C THR A 43 10.52 4.18 -5.51
N VAL A 44 10.57 2.98 -4.98
CA VAL A 44 10.22 1.76 -5.71
C VAL A 44 8.71 1.60 -5.84
N VAL A 45 8.25 1.20 -7.03
CA VAL A 45 6.88 0.74 -7.24
C VAL A 45 6.75 -0.65 -6.63
N ALA A 46 5.86 -0.79 -5.66
CA ALA A 46 5.62 -2.06 -5.02
C ALA A 46 5.27 -3.17 -6.03
N PHE A 47 5.80 -4.38 -5.82
CA PHE A 47 5.63 -5.57 -6.69
C PHE A 47 6.29 -5.51 -8.09
N SER A 48 6.97 -4.44 -8.46
CA SER A 48 7.59 -4.36 -9.79
C SER A 48 8.53 -5.53 -10.06
N ASP A 49 9.36 -5.92 -9.08
CA ASP A 49 10.31 -7.02 -9.22
C ASP A 49 9.61 -8.38 -9.42
N ILE A 50 8.49 -8.61 -8.73
CA ILE A 50 7.73 -9.87 -8.82
C ILE A 50 7.03 -9.99 -10.18
N LEU A 51 6.45 -8.87 -10.65
CA LEU A 51 5.61 -8.89 -11.84
C LEU A 51 6.39 -8.77 -13.14
N HIS A 52 7.57 -8.16 -13.11
CA HIS A 52 8.31 -7.80 -14.30
C HIS A 52 9.78 -8.22 -14.30
N GLY A 53 10.26 -8.90 -13.25
CA GLY A 53 11.64 -9.34 -13.14
C GLY A 53 12.65 -8.19 -13.04
N GLY A 54 12.20 -6.99 -12.66
CA GLY A 54 13.07 -5.82 -12.48
C GLY A 54 12.42 -4.71 -11.69
N THR A 55 13.24 -3.94 -10.97
CA THR A 55 12.78 -2.84 -10.13
C THR A 55 12.30 -1.66 -10.98
N VAL A 56 11.07 -1.24 -10.76
CA VAL A 56 10.48 -0.03 -11.36
C VAL A 56 10.43 1.05 -10.29
N TYR A 57 10.85 2.24 -10.63
CA TYR A 57 10.81 3.39 -9.74
C TYR A 57 9.71 4.37 -10.16
N TYR A 58 9.10 5.03 -9.20
CA TYR A 58 8.22 6.16 -9.44
C TYR A 58 9.03 7.36 -9.93
N THR A 59 8.50 8.07 -10.91
CA THR A 59 8.82 9.49 -11.06
C THR A 59 8.12 10.28 -9.96
N THR A 60 8.63 11.46 -9.60
CA THR A 60 7.99 12.33 -8.60
C THR A 60 6.53 12.60 -8.94
N GLY A 61 6.22 12.88 -10.21
CA GLY A 61 4.85 13.12 -10.66
C GLY A 61 3.92 11.92 -10.48
N GLU A 62 4.39 10.72 -10.78
CA GLU A 62 3.61 9.48 -10.59
C GLU A 62 3.37 9.17 -9.12
N PHE A 63 4.37 9.40 -8.27
CA PHE A 63 4.20 9.22 -6.83
C PHE A 63 3.19 10.21 -6.26
N ILE A 64 3.23 11.46 -6.70
CA ILE A 64 2.21 12.46 -6.34
C ILE A 64 0.81 11.99 -6.75
N LEU A 65 0.63 11.55 -7.99
CA LEU A 65 -0.66 11.01 -8.48
C LEU A 65 -1.13 9.80 -7.68
N HIS A 66 -0.21 8.93 -7.28
CA HIS A 66 -0.52 7.79 -6.42
C HIS A 66 -1.08 8.25 -5.07
N LEU A 67 -0.42 9.21 -4.41
CA LEU A 67 -0.88 9.76 -3.14
C LEU A 67 -2.21 10.54 -3.28
N GLU A 68 -2.39 11.31 -4.34
CA GLU A 68 -3.65 12.00 -4.63
C GLU A 68 -4.82 11.02 -4.80
N ASN A 69 -4.57 9.88 -5.43
CA ASN A 69 -5.56 8.80 -5.53
C ASN A 69 -5.91 8.22 -4.15
N ILE A 70 -4.93 7.97 -3.28
CA ILE A 70 -5.18 7.53 -1.90
C ILE A 70 -6.03 8.56 -1.15
N VAL A 71 -5.68 9.84 -1.22
CA VAL A 71 -6.47 10.92 -0.59
C VAL A 71 -7.91 10.94 -1.11
N SER A 72 -8.10 10.77 -2.41
CA SER A 72 -9.43 10.68 -3.03
C SER A 72 -10.23 9.48 -2.51
N MET A 73 -9.58 8.32 -2.41
CA MET A 73 -10.22 7.11 -1.88
C MET A 73 -10.62 7.25 -0.42
N LEU A 74 -9.75 7.82 0.43
CA LEU A 74 -10.05 8.08 1.85
C LEU A 74 -11.25 9.03 2.05
N LYS A 75 -11.45 9.98 1.13
CA LYS A 75 -12.60 10.90 1.15
C LYS A 75 -13.88 10.26 0.65
N LYS A 76 -13.78 9.31 -0.27
CA LYS A 76 -14.92 8.74 -0.98
C LYS A 76 -15.48 7.47 -0.32
N TYR A 77 -14.63 6.68 0.35
CA TYR A 77 -15.00 5.37 0.85
C TYR A 77 -14.71 5.26 2.36
N GLU A 78 -15.76 5.07 3.14
CA GLU A 78 -15.65 4.92 4.60
C GLU A 78 -14.96 3.63 5.04
N ASN A 79 -14.99 2.61 4.19
CA ASN A 79 -14.40 1.29 4.46
C ASN A 79 -12.90 1.20 4.11
N ILE A 80 -12.31 2.27 3.59
CA ILE A 80 -10.87 2.35 3.34
C ILE A 80 -10.22 3.08 4.50
N HIS A 81 -9.16 2.48 5.03
CA HIS A 81 -8.35 3.04 6.08
C HIS A 81 -6.88 3.00 5.65
N VAL A 82 -6.15 4.03 6.00
CA VAL A 82 -4.70 4.09 5.79
C VAL A 82 -4.04 4.44 7.12
N CYS A 83 -2.99 3.71 7.44
CA CYS A 83 -2.15 3.97 8.60
C CYS A 83 -0.79 4.40 8.12
N LEU A 84 -0.34 5.57 8.58
CA LEU A 84 1.02 6.02 8.36
C LEU A 84 1.88 5.52 9.52
N VAL A 85 2.91 4.78 9.21
CA VAL A 85 3.91 4.35 10.19
C VAL A 85 5.19 5.16 10.02
N SER A 86 5.84 5.48 11.15
CA SER A 86 7.14 6.14 11.20
C SER A 86 8.24 5.11 11.39
N GLY A 87 9.41 5.37 10.82
CA GLY A 87 10.59 4.52 10.93
C GLY A 87 10.94 3.83 9.61
N GLU A 88 12.09 3.18 9.58
CA GLU A 88 12.49 2.37 8.43
C GLU A 88 11.65 1.11 8.36
N THR A 89 10.92 0.95 7.28
CA THR A 89 10.19 -0.28 6.98
C THR A 89 11.00 -1.05 5.94
N ASP A 90 11.16 -2.34 6.17
CA ASP A 90 11.80 -3.19 5.16
C ASP A 90 10.86 -3.37 3.97
N THR A 91 11.03 -2.53 2.96
CA THR A 91 10.23 -2.54 1.73
C THR A 91 10.44 -3.78 0.87
N ARG A 92 11.39 -4.67 1.24
CA ARG A 92 11.63 -5.95 0.55
C ARG A 92 10.56 -6.99 0.84
N TYR A 93 9.72 -6.75 1.84
CA TYR A 93 8.66 -7.66 2.21
C TYR A 93 7.30 -6.99 2.15
N MET A 94 6.30 -7.75 1.73
CA MET A 94 4.90 -7.38 1.76
C MET A 94 4.09 -8.46 2.43
N VAL A 95 3.14 -8.05 3.26
CA VAL A 95 2.24 -8.96 3.94
C VAL A 95 0.81 -8.54 3.66
N TYR A 96 0.02 -9.46 3.12
CA TYR A 96 -1.43 -9.34 2.97
C TYR A 96 -2.12 -10.36 3.84
N ALA A 97 -2.92 -9.90 4.76
CA ALA A 97 -3.74 -10.79 5.57
C ALA A 97 -5.22 -10.54 5.29
N LYS A 98 -5.96 -11.63 5.16
CA LYS A 98 -7.41 -11.63 5.15
C LYS A 98 -7.88 -12.49 6.31
N ARG A 99 -8.58 -11.87 7.27
CA ARG A 99 -9.05 -12.53 8.47
C ARG A 99 -9.80 -13.83 8.12
N ASP A 100 -9.50 -14.89 8.83
CA ASP A 100 -10.11 -16.22 8.70
C ASP A 100 -9.98 -16.88 7.31
N VAL A 101 -9.09 -16.36 6.45
CA VAL A 101 -8.86 -16.91 5.10
C VAL A 101 -7.42 -17.29 4.88
N GLY A 102 -6.48 -16.37 5.13
CA GLY A 102 -5.07 -16.64 4.89
C GLY A 102 -4.21 -15.40 4.83
N VAL A 103 -2.93 -15.63 4.68
CA VAL A 103 -1.89 -14.59 4.56
C VAL A 103 -1.03 -14.89 3.35
N ILE A 104 -0.66 -13.84 2.65
CA ILE A 104 0.39 -13.88 1.63
C ILE A 104 1.55 -13.05 2.15
N VAL A 105 2.72 -13.67 2.23
CA VAL A 105 3.99 -13.01 2.49
C VAL A 105 4.81 -13.06 1.21
N ALA A 106 5.18 -11.90 0.70
CA ALA A 106 5.99 -11.79 -0.50
C ALA A 106 7.31 -11.09 -0.19
N LYS A 107 8.42 -11.73 -0.51
CA LYS A 107 9.73 -11.10 -0.62
C LYS A 107 9.82 -10.50 -2.02
N THR A 108 9.97 -9.19 -2.12
CA THR A 108 9.93 -8.47 -3.40
C THR A 108 11.31 -8.34 -4.05
N SER A 109 12.40 -8.52 -3.29
CA SER A 109 13.76 -8.49 -3.84
C SER A 109 14.12 -9.81 -4.52
N SER A 110 15.02 -9.76 -5.49
CA SER A 110 15.49 -10.95 -6.24
C SER A 110 16.29 -11.93 -5.36
N PRO A 111 16.08 -13.25 -5.45
CA PRO A 111 14.95 -13.88 -6.11
C PRO A 111 13.64 -13.63 -5.35
N PRO A 112 12.52 -13.34 -6.03
CA PRO A 112 11.24 -13.15 -5.37
C PRO A 112 10.71 -14.47 -4.81
N ILE A 113 10.09 -14.40 -3.63
CA ILE A 113 9.50 -15.56 -2.96
C ILE A 113 8.10 -15.15 -2.52
N ILE A 114 7.10 -15.97 -2.83
CA ILE A 114 5.73 -15.77 -2.37
C ILE A 114 5.32 -17.00 -1.57
N LEU A 115 4.94 -16.76 -0.32
CA LEU A 115 4.41 -17.77 0.60
C LEU A 115 2.92 -17.50 0.82
N ALA A 116 2.08 -18.50 0.59
CA ALA A 116 0.67 -18.49 0.95
C ALA A 116 0.47 -19.37 2.19
N ILE A 117 -0.09 -18.79 3.25
CA ILE A 117 -0.28 -19.41 4.55
C ILE A 117 -1.79 -19.41 4.83
N ASN A 118 -2.38 -20.59 5.04
CA ASN A 118 -3.79 -20.78 5.37
C ASN A 118 -3.99 -21.53 6.70
N GLU A 119 -2.92 -21.76 7.46
CA GLU A 119 -3.01 -22.31 8.79
C GLU A 119 -3.65 -21.26 9.73
N LYS A 120 -4.65 -21.70 10.51
CA LYS A 120 -5.53 -20.83 11.30
C LYS A 120 -4.78 -19.99 12.33
N ASN A 121 -3.88 -20.59 13.10
CA ASN A 121 -3.16 -19.89 14.17
C ASN A 121 -2.15 -18.89 13.59
N MET A 122 -1.46 -19.27 12.51
CA MET A 122 -0.55 -18.35 11.80
C MET A 122 -1.32 -17.18 11.17
N THR A 123 -2.46 -17.46 10.56
CA THR A 123 -3.32 -16.40 9.99
C THR A 123 -3.79 -15.42 11.06
N ALA A 124 -4.19 -15.92 12.22
CA ALA A 124 -4.58 -15.09 13.36
C ALA A 124 -3.40 -14.27 13.88
N ALA A 125 -2.22 -14.87 14.06
CA ALA A 125 -1.03 -14.17 14.52
C ALA A 125 -0.59 -13.03 13.57
N PHE A 126 -0.61 -13.26 12.25
CA PHE A 126 -0.33 -12.21 11.28
C PHE A 126 -1.40 -11.11 11.29
N TRP A 127 -2.66 -11.47 11.43
CA TRP A 127 -3.75 -10.50 11.54
C TRP A 127 -3.56 -9.60 12.76
N ASP A 128 -3.29 -10.19 13.92
CA ASP A 128 -3.07 -9.46 15.18
C ASP A 128 -1.83 -8.57 15.09
N TYR A 129 -0.74 -9.05 14.49
CA TYR A 129 0.46 -8.27 14.25
C TYR A 129 0.17 -7.04 13.39
N LEU A 130 -0.51 -7.20 12.24
CA LEU A 130 -0.84 -6.09 11.34
C LEU A 130 -1.83 -5.12 12.00
N THR A 131 -2.79 -5.63 12.77
CA THR A 131 -3.75 -4.80 13.51
C THR A 131 -3.04 -3.98 14.59
N HIS A 132 -2.08 -4.58 15.29
CA HIS A 132 -1.27 -3.88 16.28
C HIS A 132 -0.40 -2.79 15.64
N MET A 133 0.23 -3.05 14.50
CA MET A 133 0.98 -2.05 13.74
C MET A 133 0.10 -0.88 13.28
N ALA A 134 -1.13 -1.17 12.85
CA ALA A 134 -2.08 -0.16 12.42
C ALA A 134 -2.57 0.72 13.59
N GLY A 135 -2.63 0.15 14.81
CA GLY A 135 -3.14 0.79 16.02
C GLY A 135 -4.68 0.90 16.05
N ASP A 136 -5.23 1.03 17.27
CA ASP A 136 -6.68 1.01 17.51
C ASP A 136 -7.46 2.13 16.80
N LYS A 137 -6.80 3.25 16.51
CA LYS A 137 -7.42 4.42 15.86
C LYS A 137 -7.45 4.32 14.35
N ALA A 138 -6.83 3.32 13.76
CA ALA A 138 -6.71 3.15 12.32
C ALA A 138 -8.07 3.03 11.61
N TYR A 139 -9.05 2.49 12.29
CA TYR A 139 -10.36 2.13 11.75
C TYR A 139 -11.45 3.20 11.94
N SER A 140 -11.08 4.45 12.21
CA SER A 140 -12.05 5.52 12.48
C SER A 140 -12.08 6.58 11.37
N SER A 141 -13.27 7.06 11.00
CA SER A 141 -13.43 8.17 10.04
C SER A 141 -12.67 9.46 10.42
N PRO A 142 -12.56 9.86 11.71
CA PRO A 142 -11.72 11.00 12.10
C PRO A 142 -10.24 10.79 11.75
N ASN A 143 -9.75 9.54 11.85
CA ASN A 143 -8.38 9.22 11.46
C ASN A 143 -8.16 9.37 9.95
N ASN A 144 -9.10 8.95 9.12
CA ASN A 144 -9.03 9.12 7.66
C ASN A 144 -8.86 10.58 7.25
N ARG A 145 -9.57 11.51 7.91
CA ARG A 145 -9.43 12.96 7.63
C ARG A 145 -8.03 13.47 8.01
N LYS A 146 -7.51 13.04 9.15
CA LYS A 146 -6.15 13.39 9.60
C LYS A 146 -5.11 12.87 8.62
N ILE A 147 -5.22 11.61 8.21
CA ILE A 147 -4.31 10.98 7.25
C ILE A 147 -4.38 11.69 5.89
N ALA A 148 -5.59 11.96 5.37
CA ALA A 148 -5.77 12.68 4.12
C ALA A 148 -5.12 14.08 4.16
N LYS A 149 -5.19 14.78 5.30
CA LYS A 149 -4.50 16.05 5.51
C LYS A 149 -2.98 15.87 5.48
N THR A 150 -2.44 14.91 6.23
CA THR A 150 -1.00 14.62 6.27
C THR A 150 -0.46 14.29 4.87
N LEU A 151 -1.17 13.44 4.10
CA LEU A 151 -0.81 13.13 2.73
C LEU A 151 -0.85 14.37 1.82
N SER A 152 -1.85 15.23 1.97
CA SER A 152 -1.96 16.47 1.20
C SER A 152 -0.82 17.45 1.52
N ASP A 153 -0.40 17.51 2.79
CA ASP A 153 0.74 18.33 3.22
C ASP A 153 2.05 17.79 2.65
N TYR A 154 2.22 16.47 2.65
CA TYR A 154 3.37 15.82 2.04
C TYR A 154 3.41 16.01 0.51
N ILE A 155 2.29 15.92 -0.18
CA ILE A 155 2.18 16.23 -1.62
C ILE A 155 2.61 17.67 -1.91
N ARG A 156 2.21 18.62 -1.08
CA ARG A 156 2.65 20.02 -1.23
C ARG A 156 4.16 20.16 -1.10
N LEU A 157 4.75 19.46 -0.14
CA LEU A 157 6.19 19.44 0.04
C LEU A 157 6.93 18.84 -1.18
N LEU A 158 6.35 17.85 -1.86
CA LEU A 158 6.95 17.29 -3.07
C LEU A 158 6.84 18.21 -4.29
N LYS A 159 5.84 19.11 -4.30
CA LYS A 159 5.61 20.06 -5.39
C LYS A 159 6.44 21.35 -5.25
N SER A 160 6.96 21.64 -4.04
CA SER A 160 7.85 22.78 -3.77
C SER A 160 9.29 22.48 -4.20
#